data_24f5bbe4094318b679140e22d2158e70
#
_entry.id   24f5bbe4094318b679140e22d2158e70
#
_cell.length_a   1.000
_cell.length_b   1.000
_cell.length_c   1.000
_cell.angle_alpha   90.00
_cell.angle_beta   90.00
_cell.angle_gamma   90.00
#
_symmetry.space_group_name_H-M   'P 1'
#
loop_
_entity.id
_entity.type
_entity.pdbx_description
1 polymer ?
#
loop_
_entity_poly.entity_id
_entity_poly.type
_entity_poly.pdbx_seq_one_letter_code
_entity_poly.pdbx_strand_id
1 'polypeptide(L)'
;MITIGNLYLMTTIVDRKIVNKYIELYQENDLHVMFLSLGFGTAANEVLDYLGLESTEKAVAYSVLEESSWINIKKQLEKKLKIDAPGGGIAFTIPLSSVGGKKALQFLLESQDYKKEEESTLKNTTHDLIIVIAEQGY
;
A
#
# COMPACT_ATOMS: atom_id res chain seq x y z
N MET A 1 13.47 16.20 -8.60
CA MET A 1 13.23 14.87 -8.01
C MET A 1 13.84 14.81 -6.61
N ILE A 2 13.08 14.33 -5.64
CA ILE A 2 13.53 14.29 -4.24
C ILE A 2 13.88 12.85 -3.91
N THR A 3 15.08 12.61 -3.41
CA THR A 3 15.47 11.33 -2.87
C THR A 3 15.13 11.31 -1.38
N ILE A 4 14.44 10.30 -0.94
CA ILE A 4 13.91 10.21 0.41
C ILE A 4 14.36 8.93 1.08
N GLY A 5 14.87 9.06 2.32
CA GLY A 5 15.05 7.93 3.21
C GLY A 5 13.76 7.69 4.01
N ASN A 6 13.50 6.47 4.39
CA ASN A 6 12.42 6.07 5.31
C ASN A 6 10.98 6.25 4.83
N LEU A 7 10.75 6.49 3.55
CA LEU A 7 9.42 6.43 2.96
C LEU A 7 9.19 5.12 2.23
N TYR A 8 7.97 4.63 2.34
CA TYR A 8 7.57 3.37 1.74
C TYR A 8 6.26 3.51 1.00
N LEU A 9 6.10 2.74 -0.06
CA LEU A 9 4.81 2.51 -0.68
C LEU A 9 4.20 1.27 -0.03
N MET A 10 3.10 1.46 0.66
CA MET A 10 2.33 0.34 1.22
C MET A 10 1.30 -0.12 0.19
N THR A 11 1.32 -1.40 -0.11
CA THR A 11 0.37 -2.03 -1.02
C THR A 11 -0.45 -3.05 -0.25
N THR A 12 -1.76 -2.93 -0.33
CA THR A 12 -2.70 -3.84 0.32
C THR A 12 -3.57 -4.49 -0.74
N ILE A 13 -3.63 -5.81 -0.75
CA ILE A 13 -4.47 -6.57 -1.69
C ILE A 13 -5.45 -7.40 -0.86
N VAL A 14 -6.71 -7.09 -0.98
CA VAL A 14 -7.79 -7.74 -0.22
C VAL A 14 -9.01 -7.95 -1.10
N ASP A 15 -9.93 -8.77 -0.63
CA ASP A 15 -11.24 -8.91 -1.26
C ASP A 15 -11.97 -7.56 -1.23
N ARG A 16 -12.64 -7.20 -2.34
CA ARG A 16 -13.40 -5.93 -2.42
C ARG A 16 -14.44 -5.79 -1.33
N LYS A 17 -15.00 -6.88 -0.86
CA LYS A 17 -16.04 -6.86 0.18
C LYS A 17 -15.52 -6.36 1.53
N ILE A 18 -14.23 -6.49 1.78
CA ILE A 18 -13.64 -6.16 3.07
C ILE A 18 -12.68 -4.97 3.01
N VAL A 19 -12.46 -4.36 1.86
CA VAL A 19 -11.48 -3.27 1.72
C VAL A 19 -11.80 -2.07 2.60
N ASN A 20 -13.07 -1.78 2.84
CA ASN A 20 -13.45 -0.61 3.63
C ASN A 20 -12.92 -0.65 5.06
N LYS A 21 -12.89 -1.81 5.69
CA LYS A 21 -12.34 -1.91 7.06
C LYS A 21 -10.83 -1.67 7.10
N TYR A 22 -10.11 -1.98 6.01
CA TYR A 22 -8.69 -1.64 5.89
C TYR A 22 -8.50 -0.13 5.70
N ILE A 23 -9.31 0.47 4.85
CA ILE A 23 -9.28 1.93 4.63
C ILE A 23 -9.56 2.68 5.94
N GLU A 24 -10.55 2.25 6.71
CA GLU A 24 -10.86 2.84 8.01
C GLU A 24 -9.68 2.75 8.98
N LEU A 25 -9.03 1.59 9.05
CA LEU A 25 -7.85 1.41 9.89
C LEU A 25 -6.73 2.36 9.49
N TYR A 26 -6.50 2.51 8.19
CA TYR A 26 -5.46 3.41 7.68
C TYR A 26 -5.78 4.87 7.99
N GLN A 27 -7.02 5.27 7.85
CA GLN A 27 -7.47 6.63 8.21
C GLN A 27 -7.30 6.91 9.69
N GLU A 28 -7.57 5.94 10.55
CA GLU A 28 -7.32 6.05 12.00
C GLU A 28 -5.83 6.23 12.34
N ASN A 29 -4.95 5.83 11.44
CA ASN A 29 -3.50 5.99 11.56
C ASN A 29 -2.96 7.15 10.71
N ASP A 30 -3.81 8.12 10.41
CA ASP A 30 -3.45 9.35 9.68
C ASP A 30 -3.03 9.13 8.22
N LEU A 31 -3.38 8.01 7.62
CA LEU A 31 -3.22 7.77 6.20
C LEU A 31 -4.51 8.15 5.46
N HIS A 32 -4.61 9.41 5.06
CA HIS A 32 -5.82 9.92 4.42
C HIS A 32 -5.79 9.91 2.91
N VAL A 33 -4.60 9.81 2.31
CA VAL A 33 -4.45 9.75 0.86
C VAL A 33 -4.16 8.31 0.43
N MET A 34 -5.05 7.78 -0.38
CA MET A 34 -4.98 6.39 -0.80
C MET A 34 -5.46 6.25 -2.24
N PHE A 35 -4.76 5.46 -3.03
CA PHE A 35 -5.17 5.14 -4.39
C PHE A 35 -5.69 3.71 -4.41
N LEU A 36 -6.85 3.54 -5.03
CA LEU A 36 -7.47 2.22 -5.17
C LEU A 36 -7.49 1.80 -6.63
N SER A 37 -7.10 0.57 -6.87
CA SER A 37 -7.33 -0.08 -8.14
C SER A 37 -8.06 -1.40 -7.93
N LEU A 38 -8.72 -1.88 -8.96
CA LEU A 38 -9.47 -3.12 -8.91
C LEU A 38 -8.74 -4.19 -9.72
N GLY A 39 -8.81 -5.41 -9.24
CA GLY A 39 -8.18 -6.54 -9.92
C GLY A 39 -8.91 -7.83 -9.65
N PHE A 40 -8.38 -8.91 -10.19
CA PHE A 40 -8.91 -10.25 -9.98
C PHE A 40 -7.82 -11.14 -9.38
N GLY A 41 -8.23 -11.95 -8.41
CA GLY A 41 -7.32 -12.93 -7.83
C GLY A 41 -7.00 -14.03 -8.83
N THR A 42 -5.73 -14.40 -8.92
CA THR A 42 -5.24 -15.47 -9.79
C THR A 42 -4.83 -16.73 -9.01
N ALA A 43 -5.08 -16.74 -7.70
CA ALA A 43 -4.76 -17.88 -6.87
C ALA A 43 -5.60 -19.10 -7.28
N ALA A 44 -4.98 -20.25 -7.14
CA ALA A 44 -5.45 -21.57 -7.55
C ALA A 44 -6.97 -21.73 -7.62
N ASN A 45 -7.53 -21.50 -8.77
CA ASN A 45 -8.96 -21.64 -9.02
C ASN A 45 -9.47 -23.06 -8.67
N GLU A 46 -8.64 -24.06 -8.88
CA GLU A 46 -9.01 -25.46 -8.59
C GLU A 46 -9.36 -25.69 -7.14
N VAL A 47 -8.59 -25.11 -6.20
CA VAL A 47 -8.87 -25.23 -4.76
C VAL A 47 -10.09 -24.41 -4.38
N LEU A 48 -10.23 -23.20 -4.94
CA LEU A 48 -11.37 -22.34 -4.69
C LEU A 48 -12.67 -22.96 -5.21
N ASP A 49 -12.65 -23.52 -6.41
CA ASP A 49 -13.80 -24.21 -7.00
C ASP A 49 -14.20 -25.44 -6.20
N TYR A 50 -13.22 -26.22 -5.75
CA TYR A 50 -13.46 -27.40 -4.94
C TYR A 50 -14.11 -27.06 -3.59
N LEU A 51 -13.73 -25.93 -2.99
CA LEU A 51 -14.29 -25.45 -1.74
C LEU A 51 -15.58 -24.63 -1.93
N GLY A 52 -16.05 -24.47 -3.17
CA GLY A 52 -17.19 -23.62 -3.46
C GLY A 52 -16.92 -22.13 -3.30
N LEU A 53 -15.65 -21.75 -3.26
CA LEU A 53 -15.22 -20.36 -3.17
C LEU A 53 -14.90 -19.86 -4.57
N GLU A 54 -15.66 -18.87 -5.02
CA GLU A 54 -15.40 -18.26 -6.32
C GLU A 54 -14.13 -17.39 -6.29
N SER A 55 -13.46 -17.33 -7.47
CA SER A 55 -12.39 -16.39 -7.69
C SER A 55 -12.90 -14.97 -7.43
N THR A 56 -12.41 -14.34 -6.41
CA THR A 56 -12.98 -13.09 -5.95
C THR A 56 -12.32 -11.88 -6.62
N GLU A 57 -13.11 -10.87 -6.81
CA GLU A 57 -12.63 -9.55 -7.18
C GLU A 57 -11.80 -8.98 -6.03
N LYS A 58 -10.66 -8.41 -6.38
CA LYS A 58 -9.72 -7.85 -5.41
C LYS A 58 -9.69 -6.33 -5.52
N ALA A 59 -9.41 -5.69 -4.40
CA ALA A 59 -9.05 -4.29 -4.34
C ALA A 59 -7.58 -4.18 -3.98
N VAL A 60 -6.87 -3.29 -4.66
CA VAL A 60 -5.48 -2.98 -4.39
C VAL A 60 -5.40 -1.54 -3.93
N ALA A 61 -4.94 -1.33 -2.72
CA ALA A 61 -4.80 -0.01 -2.13
C ALA A 61 -3.32 0.37 -2.02
N TYR A 62 -3.00 1.58 -2.44
CA TYR A 62 -1.65 2.13 -2.38
C TYR A 62 -1.64 3.36 -1.49
N SER A 63 -0.68 3.46 -0.60
CA SER A 63 -0.46 4.63 0.22
C SER A 63 1.02 4.83 0.50
N VAL A 64 1.45 6.06 0.66
CA VAL A 64 2.83 6.40 1.03
C VAL A 64 2.89 6.70 2.51
N LEU A 65 3.84 6.10 3.21
CA LEU A 65 3.97 6.26 4.65
C LEU A 65 5.42 6.15 5.12
N GLU A 66 5.65 6.63 6.33
CA GLU A 66 6.94 6.46 7.00
C GLU A 66 7.05 5.08 7.65
N GLU A 67 8.28 4.67 7.93
CA GLU A 67 8.57 3.40 8.56
C GLU A 67 7.88 3.24 9.92
N SER A 68 7.89 4.28 10.75
CA SER A 68 7.22 4.25 12.06
C SER A 68 5.73 4.00 11.95
N SER A 69 5.07 4.60 10.97
CA SER A 69 3.65 4.36 10.69
C SER A 69 3.41 2.92 10.26
N TRP A 70 4.27 2.40 9.40
CA TRP A 70 4.17 1.01 8.95
C TRP A 70 4.28 0.01 10.09
N ILE A 71 5.25 0.19 10.98
CA ILE A 71 5.43 -0.70 12.12
C ILE A 71 4.15 -0.76 12.96
N ASN A 72 3.54 0.39 13.21
CA ASN A 72 2.31 0.49 13.98
C ASN A 72 1.11 -0.13 13.26
N ILE A 73 0.95 0.18 11.98
CA ILE A 73 -0.13 -0.37 11.15
C ILE A 73 -0.02 -1.89 11.03
N LYS A 74 1.18 -2.41 10.83
CA LYS A 74 1.43 -3.85 10.73
C LYS A 74 0.91 -4.59 11.96
N LYS A 75 1.18 -4.07 13.14
CA LYS A 75 0.67 -4.67 14.38
C LYS A 75 -0.86 -4.67 14.43
N GLN A 76 -1.49 -3.59 13.99
CA GLN A 76 -2.95 -3.47 13.97
C GLN A 76 -3.59 -4.37 12.92
N LEU A 77 -2.95 -4.55 11.77
CA LEU A 77 -3.42 -5.50 10.75
C LEU A 77 -3.51 -6.92 11.30
N GLU A 78 -2.51 -7.32 12.06
CA GLU A 78 -2.47 -8.64 12.70
C GLU A 78 -3.50 -8.77 13.82
N LYS A 79 -3.59 -7.77 14.70
CA LYS A 79 -4.43 -7.83 15.90
C LYS A 79 -5.88 -7.49 15.67
N LYS A 80 -6.15 -6.40 14.94
CA LYS A 80 -7.53 -5.90 14.74
C LYS A 80 -8.22 -6.53 13.54
N LEU A 81 -7.53 -6.67 12.43
CA LEU A 81 -8.12 -7.17 11.19
C LEU A 81 -7.79 -8.63 10.92
N LYS A 82 -6.90 -9.22 11.69
CA LYS A 82 -6.49 -10.62 11.55
C LYS A 82 -6.12 -10.97 10.11
N ILE A 83 -5.24 -10.15 9.53
CA ILE A 83 -4.85 -10.28 8.13
C ILE A 83 -4.28 -11.66 7.80
N ASP A 84 -3.67 -12.33 8.79
CA ASP A 84 -3.10 -13.68 8.62
C ASP A 84 -4.15 -14.78 8.57
N ALA A 85 -5.41 -14.50 8.91
CA ALA A 85 -6.47 -15.46 8.83
C ALA A 85 -6.83 -15.76 7.37
N PRO A 86 -7.35 -16.97 7.07
CA PRO A 86 -7.81 -17.26 5.72
C PRO A 86 -8.77 -16.21 5.18
N GLY A 87 -8.51 -15.72 3.96
CA GLY A 87 -9.30 -14.66 3.33
C GLY A 87 -8.96 -13.25 3.80
N GLY A 88 -7.93 -13.10 4.65
CA GLY A 88 -7.54 -11.78 5.18
C GLY A 88 -6.86 -10.85 4.19
N GLY A 89 -6.13 -11.39 3.22
CA GLY A 89 -5.40 -10.60 2.26
C GLY A 89 -3.90 -10.49 2.55
N ILE A 90 -3.27 -9.53 1.91
CA ILE A 90 -1.83 -9.27 2.10
C ILE A 90 -1.57 -7.77 2.08
N ALA A 91 -0.64 -7.34 2.91
CA ALA A 91 -0.11 -5.98 2.88
C ALA A 91 1.43 -6.05 2.94
N PHE A 92 2.07 -5.26 2.12
CA PHE A 92 3.53 -5.19 2.07
C PHE A 92 4.00 -3.79 1.74
N THR A 93 5.27 -3.53 1.98
CA THR A 93 5.87 -2.22 1.69
C THR A 93 7.04 -2.36 0.73
N ILE A 94 7.21 -1.32 -0.08
CA ILE A 94 8.33 -1.17 -1.00
C ILE A 94 9.03 0.14 -0.63
N PRO A 95 10.34 0.11 -0.36
CA PRO A 95 11.06 1.35 -0.10
C PRO A 95 11.02 2.28 -1.31
N LEU A 96 10.74 3.56 -1.08
CA LEU A 96 10.79 4.56 -2.12
C LEU A 96 12.21 5.10 -2.25
N SER A 97 12.78 5.00 -3.45
CA SER A 97 14.09 5.57 -3.75
C SER A 97 13.98 7.06 -4.06
N SER A 98 12.94 7.46 -4.78
CA SER A 98 12.72 8.86 -5.13
C SER A 98 11.26 9.11 -5.51
N VAL A 99 10.84 10.35 -5.37
CA VAL A 99 9.51 10.82 -5.77
C VAL A 99 9.67 12.06 -6.62
N GLY A 100 9.05 12.08 -7.78
CA GLY A 100 8.98 13.25 -8.63
C GLY A 100 7.86 14.17 -8.17
N GLY A 101 8.15 15.46 -7.98
CA GLY A 101 7.17 16.45 -7.59
C GLY A 101 7.07 16.69 -6.08
N LYS A 102 7.64 17.79 -5.62
CA LYS A 102 7.66 18.16 -4.20
C LYS A 102 6.26 18.38 -3.62
N LYS A 103 5.38 19.05 -4.37
CA LYS A 103 4.01 19.33 -3.92
C LYS A 103 3.18 18.04 -3.87
N ALA A 104 3.37 17.14 -4.83
CA ALA A 104 2.71 15.85 -4.84
C ALA A 104 3.11 15.02 -3.62
N LEU A 105 4.39 15.04 -3.26
CA LEU A 105 4.86 14.35 -2.06
C LEU A 105 4.20 14.89 -0.79
N GLN A 106 4.11 16.20 -0.65
CA GLN A 106 3.43 16.83 0.49
C GLN A 106 1.96 16.41 0.58
N PHE A 107 1.29 16.32 -0.56
CA PHE A 107 -0.09 15.83 -0.62
C PHE A 107 -0.21 14.37 -0.18
N LEU A 108 0.68 13.50 -0.67
CA LEU A 108 0.67 12.07 -0.32
C LEU A 108 0.91 11.83 1.16
N LEU A 109 1.62 12.73 1.82
CA LEU A 109 1.95 12.65 3.24
C LEU A 109 1.05 13.55 4.10
N GLU A 110 -0.04 14.05 3.54
CA GLU A 110 -0.98 14.89 4.28
C GLU A 110 -1.41 14.21 5.58
N SER A 111 -1.38 14.97 6.66
CA SER A 111 -1.67 14.52 8.02
C SER A 111 -0.60 13.63 8.66
N GLN A 112 0.45 13.27 7.94
CA GLN A 112 1.58 12.53 8.51
C GLN A 112 2.66 13.50 9.00
N ASP A 113 3.22 13.20 10.15
CA ASP A 113 4.32 13.99 10.72
C ASP A 113 5.64 13.53 10.09
N TYR A 114 5.89 14.00 8.88
CA TYR A 114 7.07 13.66 8.12
C TYR A 114 8.16 14.72 8.26
N LYS A 115 9.33 14.29 8.66
CA LYS A 115 10.54 15.14 8.66
C LYS A 115 11.37 14.80 7.45
N LYS A 116 11.64 15.85 6.64
CA LYS A 116 12.49 15.71 5.46
C LYS A 116 13.92 15.37 5.92
N GLU A 117 14.37 14.17 5.58
CA GLU A 117 15.75 13.78 5.77
C GLU A 117 16.61 14.14 4.55
N GLU A 118 17.92 14.26 4.76
CA GLU A 118 18.85 14.49 3.68
C GLU A 118 18.82 13.31 2.70
N GLU A 119 19.08 13.63 1.43
CA GLU A 119 19.11 12.64 0.36
C GLU A 119 20.05 11.48 0.69
N SER A 120 19.50 10.30 0.72
CA SER A 120 20.32 9.09 0.76
C SER A 120 20.77 8.74 -0.65
N THR A 121 21.98 8.23 -0.77
CA THR A 121 22.47 7.70 -2.03
C THR A 121 21.56 6.57 -2.48
N LEU A 122 21.13 6.59 -3.73
CA LEU A 122 20.37 5.48 -4.32
C LEU A 122 21.17 4.19 -4.20
N LYS A 123 20.56 3.18 -3.61
CA LYS A 123 21.21 1.86 -3.53
C LYS A 123 21.33 1.30 -4.94
N ASN A 124 22.46 0.66 -5.17
CA ASN A 124 22.73 0.00 -6.44
C ASN A 124 21.82 -1.24 -6.55
N THR A 125 20.71 -1.08 -7.24
CA THR A 125 19.75 -2.16 -7.47
C THR A 125 19.76 -2.56 -8.94
N THR A 126 19.51 -3.83 -9.21
CA THR A 126 19.48 -4.34 -10.59
C THR A 126 18.15 -4.06 -11.28
N HIS A 127 17.09 -3.83 -10.51
CA HIS A 127 15.74 -3.56 -11.02
C HIS A 127 15.03 -2.52 -10.16
N ASP A 128 14.25 -1.67 -10.82
CA ASP A 128 13.44 -0.67 -10.15
C ASP A 128 11.98 -0.83 -10.56
N LEU A 129 11.08 -0.51 -9.64
CA LEU A 129 9.66 -0.38 -9.91
C LEU A 129 9.33 1.10 -10.07
N ILE A 130 8.73 1.47 -11.19
CA ILE A 130 8.27 2.83 -11.43
C ILE A 130 6.75 2.81 -11.45
N ILE A 131 6.15 3.66 -10.61
CA ILE A 131 4.70 3.84 -10.57
C ILE A 131 4.39 5.27 -10.97
N VAL A 132 3.52 5.43 -11.96
CA VAL A 132 3.06 6.73 -12.43
C VAL A 132 1.55 6.82 -12.21
N ILE A 133 1.14 7.88 -11.55
CA ILE A 133 -0.28 8.18 -11.36
C ILE A 133 -0.58 9.42 -12.19
N ALA A 134 -1.47 9.26 -13.16
CA ALA A 134 -1.80 10.29 -14.11
C ALA A 134 -3.30 10.36 -14.35
N GLU A 135 -3.74 11.44 -14.97
CA GLU A 135 -5.11 11.60 -15.38
C GLU A 135 -5.48 10.56 -16.42
N GLN A 136 -6.68 10.00 -16.32
CA GLN A 136 -7.17 9.01 -17.28
C GLN A 136 -7.19 9.56 -18.71
N GLY A 137 -6.68 8.77 -19.64
CA GLY A 137 -6.64 9.15 -21.06
C GLY A 137 -5.29 9.71 -21.52
N TYR A 138 -4.31 9.75 -20.67
CA TYR A 138 -2.96 10.22 -21.00
C TYR A 138 -1.92 9.13 -20.87
#